data_4e5fc9903199153e102e05b5e2c35d7d
#
_entry.id   4e5fc9903199153e102e05b5e2c35d7d
#
_cell.length_a   1.000
_cell.length_b   1.000
_cell.length_c   1.000
_cell.angle_alpha   90.00
_cell.angle_beta   90.00
_cell.angle_gamma   90.00
#
_symmetry.space_group_name_H-M   'P 1'
#
loop_
_entity.id
_entity.type
_entity.pdbx_description
1 polymer ?
#
loop_
_entity_poly.entity_id
_entity_poly.type
_entity_poly.pdbx_seq_one_letter_code
_entity_poly.pdbx_strand_id
1 'polypeptide(L)'
;MSLISLRQLLDHAAENNYGVPAFNVNNLEQIRAIMEGAKELNSPVIIQASKSARKYAGPIFLKKMVEAATEEFNNIPIVLHQDHGGSQEDCKNCIDLGFTSVMMDGSLREDQKTPSDFNYNVNVTKKTVDMAHSLGVSVEGELGCLGSLETGTGEKEDGVGAEGILSQDQLLTDPNEAADFVHQTKVDALAIAIGTSHGAYKFSKPPTGETLAMNRIKEIHQKIPNTHLVMHGSSSVPKVLISEINEFGGNIKETYGVPVSEIKEGIKNGVRKVNVDTDLRLASTAAIRKYFYQNPSEFDPRKYLLLSKDAMKNIVKNRLQEFGAAEHASKIKCFPLSVMASRYQSGELNSIIN
;
A
#
# COMPACT_ATOMS: atom_id res chain seq x y z
N MET A 1 5.51 16.47 15.63
CA MET A 1 5.94 15.08 15.30
C MET A 1 4.98 14.60 14.22
N SER A 2 5.47 14.31 13.02
CA SER A 2 4.65 14.00 11.84
C SER A 2 4.51 12.50 11.55
N LEU A 3 5.38 11.66 12.13
CA LEU A 3 5.24 10.20 12.06
C LEU A 3 4.17 9.70 13.03
N ILE A 4 3.16 9.02 12.49
CA ILE A 4 2.02 8.46 13.22
C ILE A 4 1.80 6.99 12.87
N SER A 5 1.04 6.26 13.70
CA SER A 5 0.66 4.88 13.41
C SER A 5 -0.36 4.80 12.26
N LEU A 6 -0.38 3.67 11.55
CA LEU A 6 -1.36 3.42 10.49
C LEU A 6 -2.78 3.45 11.06
N ARG A 7 -2.99 2.82 12.22
CA ARG A 7 -4.28 2.79 12.90
C ARG A 7 -4.87 4.19 13.08
N GLN A 8 -4.07 5.12 13.62
CA GLN A 8 -4.53 6.50 13.83
C GLN A 8 -4.97 7.17 12.51
N LEU A 9 -4.21 6.99 11.44
CA LEU A 9 -4.54 7.58 10.15
C LEU A 9 -5.80 6.96 9.55
N LEU A 10 -5.95 5.65 9.61
CA LEU A 10 -7.09 4.97 9.02
C LEU A 10 -8.37 5.16 9.83
N ASP A 11 -8.29 5.30 11.15
CA ASP A 11 -9.44 5.71 11.98
C ASP A 11 -9.96 7.08 11.54
N HIS A 12 -9.07 8.08 11.37
CA HIS A 12 -9.47 9.40 10.88
C HIS A 12 -10.04 9.31 9.44
N ALA A 13 -9.47 8.47 8.59
CA ALA A 13 -10.00 8.26 7.24
C ALA A 13 -11.40 7.64 7.26
N ALA A 14 -11.66 6.70 8.16
CA ALA A 14 -12.97 6.07 8.32
C ALA A 14 -14.03 7.07 8.84
N GLU A 15 -13.68 7.85 9.85
CA GLU A 15 -14.55 8.90 10.42
C GLU A 15 -14.93 9.99 9.40
N ASN A 16 -14.05 10.25 8.42
CA ASN A 16 -14.21 11.29 7.41
C ASN A 16 -14.48 10.75 5.99
N ASN A 17 -14.72 9.43 5.85
CA ASN A 17 -15.12 8.76 4.60
C ASN A 17 -14.18 8.97 3.41
N TYR A 18 -12.87 8.85 3.62
CA TYR A 18 -11.89 8.88 2.55
C TYR A 18 -10.96 7.66 2.58
N GLY A 19 -10.26 7.40 1.48
CA GLY A 19 -9.18 6.43 1.40
C GLY A 19 -7.83 7.11 1.34
N VAL A 20 -6.79 6.46 1.85
CA VAL A 20 -5.42 6.96 1.84
C VAL A 20 -4.60 6.15 0.84
N PRO A 21 -4.02 6.79 -0.21
CA PRO A 21 -3.07 6.09 -1.05
C PRO A 21 -1.79 5.81 -0.28
N ALA A 22 -1.31 4.56 -0.39
CA ALA A 22 -0.02 4.12 0.14
C ALA A 22 0.97 4.01 -1.01
N PHE A 23 1.96 4.90 -1.02
CA PHE A 23 2.90 5.03 -2.12
C PHE A 23 4.19 4.28 -1.84
N ASN A 24 4.58 3.38 -2.75
CA ASN A 24 5.85 2.66 -2.66
C ASN A 24 7.02 3.59 -3.00
N VAL A 25 8.10 3.46 -2.22
CA VAL A 25 9.31 4.28 -2.39
C VAL A 25 10.56 3.42 -2.52
N ASN A 26 11.44 3.82 -3.43
CA ASN A 26 12.74 3.19 -3.66
C ASN A 26 13.90 4.20 -3.60
N ASN A 27 13.62 5.50 -3.77
CA ASN A 27 14.66 6.53 -3.93
C ASN A 27 14.19 7.91 -3.44
N LEU A 28 15.09 8.88 -3.50
CA LEU A 28 14.87 10.25 -3.08
C LEU A 28 13.77 10.95 -3.89
N GLU A 29 13.75 10.73 -5.20
CA GLU A 29 12.81 11.40 -6.12
C GLU A 29 11.37 11.03 -5.82
N GLN A 30 11.12 9.74 -5.49
CA GLN A 30 9.79 9.29 -5.08
C GLN A 30 9.36 9.90 -3.76
N ILE A 31 10.22 9.88 -2.73
CA ILE A 31 9.90 10.48 -1.42
C ILE A 31 9.58 11.96 -1.59
N ARG A 32 10.39 12.70 -2.34
CA ARG A 32 10.15 14.11 -2.58
C ARG A 32 8.87 14.37 -3.37
N ALA A 33 8.60 13.58 -4.42
CA ALA A 33 7.36 13.68 -5.19
C ALA A 33 6.11 13.49 -4.31
N ILE A 34 6.14 12.50 -3.43
CA ILE A 34 5.04 12.19 -2.51
C ILE A 34 4.85 13.34 -1.52
N MET A 35 5.91 13.77 -0.88
CA MET A 35 5.83 14.80 0.17
C MET A 35 5.48 16.19 -0.37
N GLU A 36 6.04 16.58 -1.52
CA GLU A 36 5.67 17.83 -2.19
C GLU A 36 4.20 17.81 -2.61
N GLY A 37 3.71 16.69 -3.18
CA GLY A 37 2.30 16.53 -3.55
C GLY A 37 1.36 16.55 -2.35
N ALA A 38 1.73 15.89 -1.25
CA ALA A 38 0.98 15.89 0.01
C ALA A 38 0.90 17.29 0.61
N LYS A 39 2.01 18.03 0.62
CA LYS A 39 2.06 19.42 1.11
C LYS A 39 1.17 20.34 0.29
N GLU A 40 1.23 20.26 -1.05
CA GLU A 40 0.42 21.09 -1.94
C GLU A 40 -1.08 20.88 -1.75
N LEU A 41 -1.49 19.65 -1.36
CA LEU A 41 -2.89 19.29 -1.13
C LEU A 41 -3.30 19.20 0.34
N ASN A 42 -2.43 19.63 1.27
CA ASN A 42 -2.69 19.48 2.72
C ASN A 42 -3.21 18.08 3.08
N SER A 43 -2.55 17.04 2.58
CA SER A 43 -2.99 15.65 2.70
C SER A 43 -2.07 14.81 3.58
N PRO A 44 -2.61 13.94 4.45
CA PRO A 44 -1.79 12.90 5.08
C PRO A 44 -1.35 11.88 4.03
N VAL A 45 -0.27 11.12 4.31
CA VAL A 45 0.26 10.12 3.39
C VAL A 45 0.73 8.85 4.10
N ILE A 46 0.71 7.74 3.36
CA ILE A 46 1.41 6.51 3.70
C ILE A 46 2.58 6.36 2.73
N ILE A 47 3.80 6.34 3.27
CA ILE A 47 5.02 5.97 2.56
C ILE A 47 5.29 4.51 2.90
N GLN A 48 5.38 3.64 1.89
CA GLN A 48 5.63 2.23 2.13
C GLN A 48 6.82 1.70 1.37
N ALA A 49 7.47 0.67 1.92
CA ALA A 49 8.63 0.05 1.31
C ALA A 49 8.59 -1.48 1.43
N SER A 50 8.61 -2.15 0.27
CA SER A 50 8.75 -3.60 0.19
C SER A 50 10.17 -4.05 0.60
N LYS A 51 10.37 -5.36 0.77
CA LYS A 51 11.68 -5.93 1.08
C LYS A 51 12.72 -5.61 0.00
N SER A 52 12.33 -5.68 -1.28
CA SER A 52 13.21 -5.34 -2.40
C SER A 52 13.53 -3.86 -2.45
N ALA A 53 12.57 -2.98 -2.16
CA ALA A 53 12.77 -1.54 -2.06
C ALA A 53 13.77 -1.19 -0.96
N ARG A 54 13.61 -1.79 0.23
CA ARG A 54 14.55 -1.61 1.36
C ARG A 54 15.96 -2.12 1.01
N LYS A 55 16.07 -3.25 0.29
CA LYS A 55 17.34 -3.78 -0.17
C LYS A 55 18.00 -2.87 -1.22
N TYR A 56 17.22 -2.34 -2.15
CA TYR A 56 17.70 -1.43 -3.19
C TYR A 56 18.19 -0.10 -2.62
N ALA A 57 17.36 0.57 -1.82
CA ALA A 57 17.69 1.87 -1.24
C ALA A 57 18.80 1.78 -0.17
N GLY A 58 18.92 0.63 0.50
CA GLY A 58 19.66 0.48 1.74
C GLY A 58 18.82 0.91 2.95
N PRO A 59 18.64 0.03 3.96
CA PRO A 59 17.67 0.29 5.04
C PRO A 59 17.96 1.58 5.83
N ILE A 60 19.24 1.88 6.07
CA ILE A 60 19.65 3.11 6.79
C ILE A 60 19.44 4.35 5.93
N PHE A 61 19.73 4.29 4.62
CA PHE A 61 19.46 5.41 3.71
C PHE A 61 17.97 5.70 3.63
N LEU A 62 17.13 4.66 3.48
CA LEU A 62 15.68 4.83 3.46
C LEU A 62 15.18 5.48 4.75
N LYS A 63 15.62 4.97 5.92
CA LYS A 63 15.30 5.56 7.22
C LYS A 63 15.65 7.04 7.25
N LYS A 64 16.87 7.42 6.86
CA LYS A 64 17.33 8.80 6.90
C LYS A 64 16.61 9.72 5.89
N MET A 65 16.24 9.21 4.72
CA MET A 65 15.43 9.97 3.76
C MET A 65 14.02 10.25 4.34
N VAL A 66 13.41 9.28 5.04
CA VAL A 66 12.11 9.50 5.69
C VAL A 66 12.24 10.42 6.90
N GLU A 67 13.28 10.28 7.72
CA GLU A 67 13.55 11.22 8.82
C GLU A 67 13.68 12.66 8.29
N ALA A 68 14.46 12.89 7.22
CA ALA A 68 14.57 14.19 6.58
C ALA A 68 13.21 14.70 6.06
N ALA A 69 12.40 13.83 5.47
CA ALA A 69 11.04 14.18 5.05
C ALA A 69 10.16 14.63 6.22
N THR A 70 10.26 13.96 7.39
CA THR A 70 9.50 14.36 8.58
C THR A 70 9.94 15.70 9.17
N GLU A 71 11.20 16.08 8.99
CA GLU A 71 11.73 17.38 9.42
C GLU A 71 11.29 18.50 8.45
N GLU A 72 11.43 18.29 7.15
CA GLU A 72 11.10 19.29 6.11
C GLU A 72 9.58 19.51 5.99
N PHE A 73 8.77 18.44 6.17
CA PHE A 73 7.31 18.47 6.03
C PHE A 73 6.61 18.19 7.38
N ASN A 74 7.02 18.86 8.43
CA ASN A 74 6.64 18.59 9.82
C ASN A 74 5.15 18.77 10.14
N ASN A 75 4.39 19.38 9.26
CA ASN A 75 2.94 19.59 9.35
C ASN A 75 2.12 18.52 8.58
N ILE A 76 2.77 17.60 7.89
CA ILE A 76 2.10 16.53 7.15
C ILE A 76 2.17 15.24 7.97
N PRO A 77 1.03 14.65 8.38
CA PRO A 77 1.01 13.33 9.01
C PRO A 77 1.51 12.25 8.04
N ILE A 78 2.51 11.49 8.47
CA ILE A 78 3.17 10.45 7.67
C ILE A 78 3.07 9.12 8.42
N VAL A 79 2.64 8.07 7.72
CA VAL A 79 2.83 6.69 8.14
C VAL A 79 4.00 6.10 7.36
N LEU A 80 4.98 5.54 8.05
CA LEU A 80 6.02 4.72 7.43
C LEU A 80 5.65 3.26 7.60
N HIS A 81 5.30 2.60 6.49
CA HIS A 81 4.73 1.26 6.46
C HIS A 81 5.68 0.25 5.78
N GLN A 82 5.86 -0.90 6.41
CA GLN A 82 6.48 -2.07 5.77
C GLN A 82 5.43 -2.78 4.92
N ASP A 83 5.71 -2.88 3.64
CA ASP A 83 4.91 -3.60 2.65
C ASP A 83 5.43 -5.04 2.53
N HIS A 84 4.55 -6.03 2.69
CA HIS A 84 4.82 -7.49 2.67
C HIS A 84 6.03 -7.95 3.52
N GLY A 85 5.82 -8.06 4.83
CA GLY A 85 6.76 -8.70 5.75
C GLY A 85 6.56 -10.22 5.75
N GLY A 86 7.63 -10.98 5.43
CA GLY A 86 7.57 -12.45 5.31
C GLY A 86 7.77 -13.20 6.63
N SER A 87 8.11 -12.50 7.71
CA SER A 87 8.31 -13.10 9.03
C SER A 87 8.19 -12.08 10.15
N GLN A 88 7.95 -12.55 11.38
CA GLN A 88 7.96 -11.70 12.56
C GLN A 88 9.30 -10.97 12.74
N GLU A 89 10.41 -11.62 12.41
CA GLU A 89 11.74 -11.00 12.49
C GLU A 89 11.89 -9.86 11.46
N ASP A 90 11.41 -10.03 10.23
CA ASP A 90 11.43 -8.96 9.22
C ASP A 90 10.59 -7.75 9.68
N CYS A 91 9.42 -7.99 10.27
CA CYS A 91 8.60 -6.94 10.87
C CYS A 91 9.32 -6.25 12.03
N LYS A 92 9.96 -7.02 12.93
CA LYS A 92 10.73 -6.45 14.03
C LYS A 92 11.87 -5.56 13.54
N ASN A 93 12.63 -6.02 12.55
CA ASN A 93 13.73 -5.25 11.97
C ASN A 93 13.23 -3.91 11.38
N CYS A 94 12.05 -3.88 10.77
CA CYS A 94 11.45 -2.64 10.28
C CYS A 94 11.03 -1.72 11.45
N ILE A 95 10.44 -2.25 12.51
CA ILE A 95 10.11 -1.48 13.73
C ILE A 95 11.37 -0.85 14.34
N ASP A 96 12.46 -1.60 14.44
CA ASP A 96 13.76 -1.11 14.95
C ASP A 96 14.36 0.00 14.04
N LEU A 97 14.00 0.01 12.75
CA LEU A 97 14.35 1.08 11.82
C LEU A 97 13.42 2.31 11.91
N GLY A 98 12.37 2.27 12.73
CA GLY A 98 11.45 3.39 12.95
C GLY A 98 10.17 3.34 12.09
N PHE A 99 9.84 2.19 11.51
CA PHE A 99 8.54 2.01 10.86
C PHE A 99 7.41 2.10 11.89
N THR A 100 6.36 2.85 11.55
CA THR A 100 5.20 3.07 12.42
C THR A 100 4.05 2.11 12.15
N SER A 101 4.22 1.29 11.11
CA SER A 101 3.30 0.23 10.71
C SER A 101 4.06 -0.87 9.99
N VAL A 102 3.64 -2.11 10.18
CA VAL A 102 4.19 -3.28 9.49
C VAL A 102 3.06 -4.15 8.97
N MET A 103 3.29 -4.81 7.84
CA MET A 103 2.39 -5.84 7.32
C MET A 103 3.02 -7.21 7.58
N MET A 104 2.28 -8.11 8.25
CA MET A 104 2.63 -9.52 8.32
C MET A 104 1.86 -10.26 7.25
N ASP A 105 2.54 -10.61 6.18
CA ASP A 105 1.97 -11.43 5.10
C ASP A 105 2.07 -12.90 5.45
N GLY A 106 1.13 -13.37 6.24
CA GLY A 106 1.02 -14.79 6.61
C GLY A 106 0.21 -15.62 5.62
N SER A 107 -0.25 -15.04 4.50
CA SER A 107 -0.91 -15.77 3.40
C SER A 107 0.04 -16.73 2.70
N LEU A 108 1.34 -16.45 2.79
CA LEU A 108 2.44 -17.27 2.30
C LEU A 108 3.26 -17.82 3.47
N ARG A 109 3.92 -18.97 3.23
CA ARG A 109 4.92 -19.52 4.15
C ARG A 109 6.19 -18.65 4.16
N GLU A 110 7.14 -18.94 5.04
CA GLU A 110 8.41 -18.20 5.17
C GLU A 110 9.24 -18.12 3.87
N ASP A 111 9.04 -19.06 2.95
CA ASP A 111 9.65 -19.03 1.62
C ASP A 111 9.09 -17.91 0.72
N GLN A 112 8.01 -17.26 1.15
CA GLN A 112 7.27 -16.21 0.45
C GLN A 112 6.74 -16.63 -0.94
N LYS A 113 6.45 -17.92 -1.12
CA LYS A 113 5.98 -18.52 -2.38
C LYS A 113 4.86 -19.54 -2.18
N THR A 114 4.95 -20.33 -1.13
CA THR A 114 4.00 -21.40 -0.85
C THR A 114 2.80 -20.83 -0.09
N PRO A 115 1.56 -20.95 -0.62
CA PRO A 115 0.36 -20.55 0.12
C PRO A 115 0.30 -21.25 1.48
N SER A 116 -0.05 -20.50 2.50
CA SER A 116 -0.19 -21.02 3.86
C SER A 116 -1.61 -21.50 4.14
N ASP A 117 -1.81 -22.15 5.29
CA ASP A 117 -3.13 -22.38 5.83
C ASP A 117 -3.55 -21.30 6.81
N PHE A 118 -4.86 -21.24 7.10
CA PHE A 118 -5.45 -20.26 7.99
C PHE A 118 -4.81 -20.24 9.39
N ASN A 119 -4.55 -21.41 9.98
CA ASN A 119 -3.98 -21.47 11.33
C ASN A 119 -2.55 -20.96 11.40
N TYR A 120 -1.76 -21.25 10.37
CA TYR A 120 -0.41 -20.67 10.24
C TYR A 120 -0.48 -19.17 10.16
N ASN A 121 -1.33 -18.62 9.27
CA ASN A 121 -1.49 -17.18 9.09
C ASN A 121 -1.91 -16.50 10.39
N VAL A 122 -2.93 -17.00 11.07
CA VAL A 122 -3.37 -16.51 12.38
C VAL A 122 -2.22 -16.50 13.39
N ASN A 123 -1.45 -17.60 13.48
CA ASN A 123 -0.39 -17.74 14.48
C ASN A 123 0.75 -16.71 14.26
N VAL A 124 1.24 -16.56 13.03
CA VAL A 124 2.35 -15.65 12.74
C VAL A 124 1.91 -14.18 12.84
N THR A 125 0.70 -13.87 12.37
CA THR A 125 0.14 -12.53 12.42
C THR A 125 -0.15 -12.11 13.86
N LYS A 126 -0.76 -12.97 14.68
CA LYS A 126 -1.01 -12.67 16.08
C LYS A 126 0.27 -12.38 16.86
N LYS A 127 1.31 -13.17 16.67
CA LYS A 127 2.62 -12.92 17.31
C LYS A 127 3.21 -11.57 16.91
N THR A 128 3.05 -11.20 15.64
CA THR A 128 3.49 -9.90 15.14
C THR A 128 2.67 -8.77 15.76
N VAL A 129 1.35 -8.94 15.88
CA VAL A 129 0.45 -7.97 16.54
C VAL A 129 0.85 -7.78 18.00
N ASP A 130 1.02 -8.85 18.77
CA ASP A 130 1.37 -8.77 20.18
C ASP A 130 2.71 -8.00 20.39
N MET A 131 3.68 -8.23 19.52
CA MET A 131 4.96 -7.51 19.53
C MET A 131 4.80 -6.03 19.12
N ALA A 132 4.17 -5.76 18.00
CA ALA A 132 4.08 -4.42 17.43
C ALA A 132 3.21 -3.48 18.28
N HIS A 133 2.05 -3.95 18.75
CA HIS A 133 1.14 -3.18 19.60
C HIS A 133 1.79 -2.77 20.93
N SER A 134 2.68 -3.59 21.50
CA SER A 134 3.43 -3.22 22.72
C SER A 134 4.30 -1.98 22.52
N LEU A 135 4.66 -1.67 21.27
CA LEU A 135 5.46 -0.52 20.85
C LEU A 135 4.62 0.61 20.20
N GLY A 136 3.30 0.43 20.12
CA GLY A 136 2.39 1.38 19.49
C GLY A 136 2.40 1.35 17.96
N VAL A 137 3.04 0.35 17.38
CA VAL A 137 3.13 0.14 15.92
C VAL A 137 1.92 -0.65 15.45
N SER A 138 1.28 -0.21 14.36
CA SER A 138 0.12 -0.89 13.80
C SER A 138 0.51 -2.09 12.95
N VAL A 139 -0.41 -3.05 12.84
CA VAL A 139 -0.21 -4.25 12.02
C VAL A 139 -1.32 -4.38 10.98
N GLU A 140 -0.90 -4.56 9.73
CA GLU A 140 -1.71 -5.03 8.62
C GLU A 140 -1.53 -6.54 8.49
N GLY A 141 -2.63 -7.28 8.35
CA GLY A 141 -2.61 -8.70 7.99
C GLY A 141 -3.07 -8.90 6.56
N GLU A 142 -2.88 -10.09 6.00
CA GLU A 142 -3.37 -10.48 4.69
C GLU A 142 -4.14 -11.80 4.76
N LEU A 143 -5.26 -11.87 4.04
CA LEU A 143 -6.04 -13.09 3.91
C LEU A 143 -6.45 -13.31 2.44
N GLY A 144 -6.16 -14.49 1.93
CA GLY A 144 -6.17 -14.80 0.50
C GLY A 144 -4.83 -14.48 -0.16
N CYS A 145 -4.62 -14.98 -1.36
CA CYS A 145 -3.42 -14.73 -2.14
C CYS A 145 -3.72 -13.76 -3.27
N LEU A 146 -2.80 -12.83 -3.51
CA LEU A 146 -2.91 -11.95 -4.66
C LEU A 146 -2.74 -12.73 -5.96
N GLY A 147 -3.55 -12.40 -6.94
CA GLY A 147 -3.52 -13.04 -8.24
C GLY A 147 -4.73 -12.67 -9.09
N SER A 148 -4.68 -13.06 -10.35
CA SER A 148 -5.68 -12.72 -11.35
C SER A 148 -6.84 -13.71 -11.36
N LEU A 149 -8.05 -13.24 -11.14
CA LEU A 149 -9.27 -14.04 -11.37
C LEU A 149 -9.48 -14.35 -12.86
N GLU A 150 -8.91 -13.53 -13.77
CA GLU A 150 -9.02 -13.75 -15.22
C GLU A 150 -8.23 -14.99 -15.66
N THR A 151 -7.03 -15.19 -15.11
CA THR A 151 -6.12 -16.28 -15.51
C THR A 151 -6.03 -17.40 -14.49
N GLY A 152 -6.52 -17.19 -13.27
CA GLY A 152 -6.33 -18.14 -12.15
C GLY A 152 -4.89 -18.24 -11.67
N THR A 153 -4.01 -17.34 -12.12
CA THR A 153 -2.59 -17.38 -11.75
C THR A 153 -2.32 -16.50 -10.55
N GLY A 154 -1.61 -17.07 -9.57
CA GLY A 154 -0.97 -16.31 -8.51
C GLY A 154 0.08 -15.38 -9.09
N GLU A 155 0.41 -14.35 -8.36
CA GLU A 155 1.33 -13.32 -8.82
C GLU A 155 2.62 -13.32 -8.01
N LYS A 156 3.69 -12.91 -8.71
CA LYS A 156 5.00 -12.71 -8.13
C LYS A 156 5.52 -11.31 -8.45
N GLU A 157 5.60 -10.48 -7.43
CA GLU A 157 6.30 -9.19 -7.53
C GLU A 157 7.55 -9.22 -6.64
N ASP A 158 8.68 -8.75 -7.16
CA ASP A 158 9.94 -8.65 -6.42
C ASP A 158 10.42 -9.98 -5.79
N GLY A 159 9.98 -11.13 -6.30
CA GLY A 159 10.33 -12.44 -5.80
C GLY A 159 9.42 -12.97 -4.69
N VAL A 160 8.40 -12.24 -4.32
CA VAL A 160 7.35 -12.59 -3.35
C VAL A 160 6.05 -12.84 -4.08
N GLY A 161 5.30 -13.86 -3.69
CA GLY A 161 4.00 -14.20 -4.24
C GLY A 161 3.86 -15.68 -4.57
N ALA A 162 2.61 -16.16 -4.59
CA ALA A 162 2.30 -17.55 -4.90
C ALA A 162 2.61 -17.86 -6.37
N GLU A 163 3.31 -18.96 -6.61
CA GLU A 163 3.62 -19.43 -7.97
C GLU A 163 2.57 -20.47 -8.43
N GLY A 164 2.10 -20.33 -9.67
CA GLY A 164 1.25 -21.32 -10.33
C GLY A 164 -0.23 -20.94 -10.38
N ILE A 165 -1.07 -21.94 -10.64
CA ILE A 165 -2.52 -21.78 -10.69
C ILE A 165 -3.08 -21.96 -9.28
N LEU A 166 -3.82 -20.95 -8.83
CA LEU A 166 -4.52 -20.93 -7.54
C LEU A 166 -6.02 -21.21 -7.72
N SER A 167 -6.63 -21.80 -6.72
CA SER A 167 -8.10 -21.95 -6.69
C SER A 167 -8.77 -20.59 -6.50
N GLN A 168 -10.05 -20.49 -6.86
CA GLN A 168 -10.83 -19.27 -6.65
C GLN A 168 -10.89 -18.91 -5.15
N ASP A 169 -10.97 -19.90 -4.27
CA ASP A 169 -10.98 -19.70 -2.82
C ASP A 169 -9.64 -19.13 -2.29
N GLN A 170 -8.53 -19.42 -2.97
CA GLN A 170 -7.24 -18.82 -2.63
C GLN A 170 -7.11 -17.38 -3.14
N LEU A 171 -7.78 -17.04 -4.27
CA LEU A 171 -7.75 -15.73 -4.90
C LEU A 171 -8.79 -14.75 -4.35
N LEU A 172 -9.68 -15.21 -3.48
CA LEU A 172 -10.75 -14.41 -2.88
C LEU A 172 -10.78 -14.60 -1.38
N THR A 173 -10.78 -13.51 -0.63
CA THR A 173 -10.96 -13.55 0.82
C THR A 173 -12.39 -13.96 1.18
N ASP A 174 -12.58 -15.03 1.98
CA ASP A 174 -13.88 -15.39 2.51
C ASP A 174 -14.31 -14.46 3.66
N PRO A 175 -15.54 -13.93 3.67
CA PRO A 175 -15.99 -12.98 4.70
C PRO A 175 -16.06 -13.57 6.11
N ASN A 176 -16.34 -14.87 6.28
CA ASN A 176 -16.38 -15.50 7.59
C ASN A 176 -14.95 -15.75 8.09
N GLU A 177 -14.06 -16.24 7.22
CA GLU A 177 -12.65 -16.37 7.57
C GLU A 177 -12.04 -14.99 7.92
N ALA A 178 -12.42 -13.90 7.22
CA ALA A 178 -11.98 -12.56 7.56
C ALA A 178 -12.42 -12.14 8.98
N ALA A 179 -13.67 -12.45 9.36
CA ALA A 179 -14.18 -12.19 10.70
C ALA A 179 -13.41 -12.99 11.77
N ASP A 180 -13.21 -14.29 11.54
CA ASP A 180 -12.47 -15.16 12.45
C ASP A 180 -11.00 -14.74 12.56
N PHE A 181 -10.36 -14.37 11.45
CA PHE A 181 -8.98 -13.89 11.41
C PHE A 181 -8.80 -12.62 12.24
N VAL A 182 -9.61 -11.60 11.99
CA VAL A 182 -9.56 -10.33 12.74
C VAL A 182 -9.85 -10.55 14.21
N HIS A 183 -10.83 -11.38 14.54
CA HIS A 183 -11.15 -11.72 15.93
C HIS A 183 -9.97 -12.36 16.66
N GLN A 184 -9.24 -13.28 16.01
CA GLN A 184 -8.12 -13.99 16.63
C GLN A 184 -6.84 -13.17 16.66
N THR A 185 -6.53 -12.41 15.58
CA THR A 185 -5.25 -11.71 15.43
C THR A 185 -5.27 -10.29 15.98
N LYS A 186 -6.43 -9.61 15.95
CA LYS A 186 -6.57 -8.20 16.33
C LYS A 186 -5.74 -7.24 15.47
N VAL A 187 -5.60 -7.54 14.18
CA VAL A 187 -4.94 -6.62 13.21
C VAL A 187 -5.69 -5.29 13.10
N ASP A 188 -4.97 -4.22 12.82
CA ASP A 188 -5.52 -2.87 12.64
C ASP A 188 -6.15 -2.69 11.25
N ALA A 189 -5.58 -3.38 10.26
CA ALA A 189 -6.05 -3.37 8.88
C ALA A 189 -5.91 -4.77 8.28
N LEU A 190 -6.77 -5.09 7.32
CA LEU A 190 -6.79 -6.36 6.61
C LEU A 190 -6.69 -6.13 5.11
N ALA A 191 -5.58 -6.59 4.52
CA ALA A 191 -5.45 -6.71 3.07
C ALA A 191 -6.29 -7.91 2.60
N ILE A 192 -7.15 -7.64 1.62
CA ILE A 192 -8.11 -8.61 1.09
C ILE A 192 -7.83 -8.92 -0.37
N ALA A 193 -7.89 -10.20 -0.71
CA ALA A 193 -7.82 -10.67 -2.08
C ALA A 193 -9.18 -10.54 -2.76
N ILE A 194 -9.22 -9.76 -3.85
CA ILE A 194 -10.43 -9.46 -4.62
C ILE A 194 -10.21 -9.63 -6.13
N GLY A 195 -9.19 -10.40 -6.52
CA GLY A 195 -8.83 -10.62 -7.93
C GLY A 195 -7.90 -9.54 -8.51
N THR A 196 -7.24 -8.77 -7.66
CA THR A 196 -6.22 -7.80 -8.06
C THR A 196 -4.82 -8.40 -7.99
N SER A 197 -3.94 -7.93 -8.87
CA SER A 197 -2.54 -8.35 -8.92
C SER A 197 -1.60 -7.15 -8.96
N HIS A 198 -0.34 -7.33 -8.55
CA HIS A 198 0.68 -6.29 -8.62
C HIS A 198 1.21 -6.10 -10.06
N GLY A 199 2.10 -5.15 -10.26
CA GLY A 199 2.76 -4.88 -11.53
C GLY A 199 1.88 -4.18 -12.56
N ALA A 200 2.40 -4.04 -13.77
CA ALA A 200 1.72 -3.35 -14.88
C ALA A 200 0.76 -4.26 -15.66
N TYR A 201 1.03 -5.56 -15.72
CA TYR A 201 0.25 -6.51 -16.51
C TYR A 201 -0.84 -7.18 -15.65
N LYS A 202 -1.95 -6.46 -15.39
CA LYS A 202 -3.00 -6.91 -14.48
C LYS A 202 -4.16 -7.59 -15.21
N PHE A 203 -4.70 -6.94 -16.24
CA PHE A 203 -5.86 -7.43 -16.98
C PHE A 203 -5.62 -7.33 -18.49
N SER A 204 -6.09 -8.32 -19.24
CA SER A 204 -6.00 -8.34 -20.70
C SER A 204 -7.09 -7.49 -21.36
N LYS A 205 -8.16 -7.20 -20.62
CA LYS A 205 -9.29 -6.35 -21.01
C LYS A 205 -9.63 -5.37 -19.89
N PRO A 206 -10.36 -4.27 -20.16
CA PRO A 206 -10.85 -3.40 -19.10
C PRO A 206 -11.65 -4.22 -18.08
N PRO A 207 -11.22 -4.25 -16.80
CA PRO A 207 -11.92 -5.01 -15.78
C PRO A 207 -13.30 -4.39 -15.50
N THR A 208 -14.24 -5.25 -15.14
CA THR A 208 -15.60 -4.89 -14.70
C THR A 208 -15.75 -5.24 -13.21
N GLY A 209 -16.85 -4.82 -12.57
CA GLY A 209 -17.15 -5.19 -11.20
C GLY A 209 -17.30 -6.71 -10.97
N GLU A 210 -17.49 -7.50 -12.03
CA GLU A 210 -17.48 -8.97 -11.98
C GLU A 210 -16.05 -9.54 -12.03
N THR A 211 -15.15 -8.86 -12.77
CA THR A 211 -13.71 -9.23 -12.84
C THR A 211 -12.99 -8.93 -11.53
N LEU A 212 -13.38 -7.82 -10.90
CA LEU A 212 -12.98 -7.46 -9.55
C LEU A 212 -14.13 -7.86 -8.63
N ALA A 213 -13.88 -8.69 -7.66
CA ALA A 213 -14.92 -9.14 -6.73
C ALA A 213 -15.40 -8.02 -5.78
N MET A 214 -15.90 -6.89 -6.34
CA MET A 214 -16.28 -5.70 -5.58
C MET A 214 -17.38 -5.96 -4.54
N ASN A 215 -18.29 -6.91 -4.82
CA ASN A 215 -19.29 -7.31 -3.84
C ASN A 215 -18.65 -7.97 -2.60
N ARG A 216 -17.51 -8.62 -2.77
CA ARG A 216 -16.76 -9.23 -1.67
C ARG A 216 -16.30 -8.21 -0.64
N ILE A 217 -15.91 -7.00 -1.06
CA ILE A 217 -15.56 -5.89 -0.17
C ILE A 217 -16.74 -5.55 0.75
N LYS A 218 -17.96 -5.46 0.20
CA LYS A 218 -19.17 -5.17 0.97
C LYS A 218 -19.49 -6.27 1.99
N GLU A 219 -19.40 -7.54 1.57
CA GLU A 219 -19.64 -8.70 2.42
C GLU A 219 -18.63 -8.75 3.57
N ILE A 220 -17.36 -8.54 3.30
CA ILE A 220 -16.31 -8.50 4.32
C ILE A 220 -16.55 -7.32 5.27
N HIS A 221 -16.77 -6.11 4.75
CA HIS A 221 -17.00 -4.94 5.60
C HIS A 221 -18.22 -5.07 6.51
N GLN A 222 -19.29 -5.74 6.04
CA GLN A 222 -20.45 -6.04 6.88
C GLN A 222 -20.11 -6.96 8.07
N LYS A 223 -19.14 -7.86 7.91
CA LYS A 223 -18.68 -8.79 8.96
C LYS A 223 -17.70 -8.15 9.93
N ILE A 224 -16.85 -7.24 9.44
CA ILE A 224 -15.79 -6.58 10.21
C ILE A 224 -15.83 -5.05 10.02
N PRO A 225 -16.96 -4.38 10.39
CA PRO A 225 -17.16 -2.95 10.09
C PRO A 225 -16.14 -2.02 10.76
N ASN A 226 -15.48 -2.49 11.80
CA ASN A 226 -14.52 -1.73 12.61
C ASN A 226 -13.05 -2.04 12.25
N THR A 227 -12.79 -2.89 11.24
CA THR A 227 -11.45 -3.17 10.72
C THR A 227 -11.28 -2.50 9.37
N HIS A 228 -10.17 -1.81 9.18
CA HIS A 228 -9.89 -1.10 7.95
C HIS A 228 -9.49 -2.08 6.84
N LEU A 229 -10.13 -2.00 5.68
CA LEU A 229 -9.78 -2.83 4.54
C LEU A 229 -8.69 -2.19 3.69
N VAL A 230 -7.83 -3.02 3.14
CA VAL A 230 -6.71 -2.61 2.27
C VAL A 230 -6.84 -3.28 0.91
N MET A 231 -6.64 -2.50 -0.15
CA MET A 231 -6.55 -2.99 -1.52
C MET A 231 -5.10 -3.00 -1.99
N HIS A 232 -4.57 -4.19 -2.24
CA HIS A 232 -3.31 -4.42 -2.94
C HIS A 232 -3.51 -4.55 -4.45
N GLY A 233 -2.42 -4.45 -5.23
CA GLY A 233 -2.49 -4.58 -6.68
C GLY A 233 -3.38 -3.55 -7.39
N SER A 234 -3.63 -2.39 -6.77
CA SER A 234 -4.69 -1.46 -7.16
C SER A 234 -4.22 -0.27 -8.00
N SER A 235 -2.98 -0.26 -8.52
CA SER A 235 -2.54 0.75 -9.46
C SER A 235 -3.44 0.77 -10.70
N SER A 236 -3.77 1.96 -11.18
CA SER A 236 -4.73 2.12 -12.30
C SER A 236 -4.11 1.96 -13.68
N VAL A 237 -2.77 1.91 -13.75
CA VAL A 237 -2.01 1.71 -15.00
C VAL A 237 -2.50 2.66 -16.11
N PRO A 238 -2.28 3.99 -15.98
CA PRO A 238 -2.84 4.96 -16.90
C PRO A 238 -2.38 4.72 -18.36
N LYS A 239 -3.32 4.49 -19.27
CA LYS A 239 -3.02 4.22 -20.70
C LYS A 239 -2.17 5.29 -21.33
N VAL A 240 -2.35 6.56 -20.96
CA VAL A 240 -1.57 7.69 -21.49
C VAL A 240 -0.08 7.51 -21.20
N LEU A 241 0.29 6.99 -20.02
CA LEU A 241 1.69 6.76 -19.66
C LEU A 241 2.29 5.59 -20.47
N ILE A 242 1.53 4.51 -20.68
CA ILE A 242 1.95 3.39 -21.55
C ILE A 242 2.18 3.88 -22.98
N SER A 243 1.23 4.65 -23.51
CA SER A 243 1.35 5.22 -24.85
C SER A 243 2.57 6.12 -25.00
N GLU A 244 2.81 7.01 -24.00
CA GLU A 244 3.99 7.89 -23.99
C GLU A 244 5.30 7.10 -23.89
N ILE A 245 5.37 6.08 -23.01
CA ILE A 245 6.54 5.21 -22.92
C ILE A 245 6.84 4.54 -24.28
N ASN A 246 5.81 4.03 -24.95
CA ASN A 246 5.97 3.33 -26.22
C ASN A 246 6.32 4.29 -27.37
N GLU A 247 5.75 5.50 -27.40
CA GLU A 247 6.10 6.56 -28.35
C GLU A 247 7.59 6.91 -28.28
N PHE A 248 8.18 6.91 -27.08
CA PHE A 248 9.58 7.28 -26.86
C PHE A 248 10.49 6.04 -26.66
N GLY A 249 10.26 4.99 -27.43
CA GLY A 249 11.15 3.83 -27.57
C GLY A 249 10.93 2.74 -26.52
N GLY A 250 9.80 2.73 -25.81
CA GLY A 250 9.38 1.61 -24.98
C GLY A 250 8.68 0.50 -25.79
N ASN A 251 8.38 -0.59 -25.08
CA ASN A 251 7.61 -1.72 -25.66
C ASN A 251 6.78 -2.40 -24.55
N ILE A 252 5.90 -1.62 -23.91
CA ILE A 252 4.96 -2.16 -22.93
C ILE A 252 3.75 -2.69 -23.68
N LYS A 253 3.38 -3.95 -23.45
CA LYS A 253 2.19 -4.56 -24.04
C LYS A 253 0.92 -3.89 -23.52
N GLU A 254 -0.15 -3.98 -24.29
CA GLU A 254 -1.46 -3.49 -23.85
C GLU A 254 -1.89 -4.20 -22.56
N THR A 255 -2.27 -3.43 -21.58
CA THR A 255 -2.71 -3.90 -20.28
C THR A 255 -3.63 -2.87 -19.64
N TYR A 256 -4.37 -3.31 -18.63
CA TYR A 256 -5.34 -2.49 -17.92
C TYR A 256 -5.11 -2.64 -16.42
N GLY A 257 -5.21 -1.54 -15.68
CA GLY A 257 -5.17 -1.53 -14.22
C GLY A 257 -6.57 -1.49 -13.62
N VAL A 258 -6.63 -1.29 -12.30
CA VAL A 258 -7.89 -1.14 -11.58
C VAL A 258 -8.49 0.24 -11.88
N PRO A 259 -9.74 0.32 -12.39
CA PRO A 259 -10.38 1.61 -12.62
C PRO A 259 -10.51 2.43 -11.34
N VAL A 260 -10.21 3.73 -11.40
CA VAL A 260 -10.35 4.62 -10.24
C VAL A 260 -11.77 4.65 -9.69
N SER A 261 -12.78 4.49 -10.56
CA SER A 261 -14.19 4.36 -10.14
C SER A 261 -14.43 3.17 -9.21
N GLU A 262 -13.80 2.01 -9.48
CA GLU A 262 -13.89 0.82 -8.64
C GLU A 262 -13.17 1.02 -7.30
N ILE A 263 -12.00 1.67 -7.31
CA ILE A 263 -11.30 2.02 -6.06
C ILE A 263 -12.17 2.94 -5.20
N LYS A 264 -12.80 3.96 -5.80
CA LYS A 264 -13.72 4.86 -5.09
C LYS A 264 -14.94 4.13 -4.52
N GLU A 265 -15.44 3.13 -5.24
CA GLU A 265 -16.53 2.29 -4.72
C GLU A 265 -16.03 1.41 -3.55
N GLY A 266 -14.82 0.87 -3.62
CA GLY A 266 -14.17 0.17 -2.49
C GLY A 266 -14.04 1.07 -1.26
N ILE A 267 -13.63 2.33 -1.44
CA ILE A 267 -13.51 3.30 -0.35
C ILE A 267 -14.86 3.55 0.33
N LYS A 268 -15.95 3.65 -0.42
CA LYS A 268 -17.31 3.76 0.17
C LYS A 268 -17.71 2.53 0.97
N ASN A 269 -17.09 1.40 0.71
CA ASN A 269 -17.39 0.10 1.32
C ASN A 269 -16.31 -0.38 2.31
N GLY A 270 -15.57 0.52 2.96
CA GLY A 270 -14.67 0.20 4.07
C GLY A 270 -13.19 0.11 3.72
N VAL A 271 -12.81 0.23 2.46
CA VAL A 271 -11.39 0.36 2.08
C VAL A 271 -10.86 1.70 2.56
N ARG A 272 -9.74 1.67 3.31
CA ARG A 272 -9.11 2.88 3.84
C ARG A 272 -7.66 3.07 3.39
N LYS A 273 -6.98 2.00 2.96
CA LYS A 273 -5.63 2.04 2.37
C LYS A 273 -5.67 1.44 0.97
N VAL A 274 -5.03 2.10 0.01
CA VAL A 274 -4.95 1.66 -1.39
C VAL A 274 -3.50 1.74 -1.85
N ASN A 275 -2.90 0.61 -2.20
CA ASN A 275 -1.50 0.55 -2.63
C ASN A 275 -1.33 1.11 -4.05
N VAL A 276 -0.36 2.02 -4.21
CA VAL A 276 -0.02 2.68 -5.48
C VAL A 276 1.48 2.62 -5.70
N ASP A 277 1.93 1.78 -6.61
CA ASP A 277 3.34 1.64 -7.00
C ASP A 277 3.52 1.84 -8.52
N THR A 278 2.93 0.96 -9.33
CA THR A 278 3.12 0.92 -10.78
C THR A 278 2.85 2.27 -11.45
N ASP A 279 1.86 3.02 -10.98
CA ASP A 279 1.52 4.34 -11.55
C ASP A 279 2.70 5.33 -11.44
N LEU A 280 3.43 5.30 -10.30
CA LEU A 280 4.61 6.13 -10.10
C LEU A 280 5.78 5.68 -10.98
N ARG A 281 6.00 4.37 -11.08
CA ARG A 281 7.05 3.79 -11.93
C ARG A 281 6.81 4.14 -13.40
N LEU A 282 5.58 4.06 -13.89
CA LEU A 282 5.22 4.43 -15.25
C LEU A 282 5.41 5.93 -15.51
N ALA A 283 4.97 6.78 -14.60
CA ALA A 283 5.14 8.24 -14.74
C ALA A 283 6.62 8.65 -14.79
N SER A 284 7.44 8.08 -13.91
CA SER A 284 8.89 8.26 -13.91
C SER A 284 9.50 7.84 -15.25
N THR A 285 9.18 6.63 -15.71
CA THR A 285 9.74 6.05 -16.94
C THR A 285 9.32 6.85 -18.18
N ALA A 286 8.06 7.27 -18.28
CA ALA A 286 7.56 8.08 -19.38
C ALA A 286 8.30 9.40 -19.49
N ALA A 287 8.43 10.12 -18.36
CA ALA A 287 9.12 11.41 -18.31
C ALA A 287 10.59 11.31 -18.71
N ILE A 288 11.31 10.29 -18.21
CA ILE A 288 12.73 10.08 -18.53
C ILE A 288 12.93 9.72 -19.99
N ARG A 289 12.11 8.78 -20.55
CA ARG A 289 12.21 8.39 -21.96
C ARG A 289 11.96 9.53 -22.89
N LYS A 290 10.87 10.30 -22.65
CA LYS A 290 10.54 11.49 -23.43
C LYS A 290 11.68 12.53 -23.40
N TYR A 291 12.24 12.76 -22.22
CA TYR A 291 13.33 13.73 -22.07
C TYR A 291 14.57 13.33 -22.88
N PHE A 292 15.02 12.08 -22.81
CA PHE A 292 16.16 11.59 -23.56
C PHE A 292 15.93 11.57 -25.07
N TYR A 293 14.69 11.25 -25.50
CA TYR A 293 14.34 11.33 -26.91
C TYR A 293 14.44 12.76 -27.45
N GLN A 294 13.98 13.75 -26.67
CA GLN A 294 14.03 15.17 -27.04
C GLN A 294 15.42 15.79 -26.85
N ASN A 295 16.24 15.22 -25.98
CA ASN A 295 17.56 15.75 -25.62
C ASN A 295 18.61 14.62 -25.63
N PRO A 296 18.98 14.08 -26.82
CA PRO A 296 19.80 12.88 -26.93
C PRO A 296 21.25 13.05 -26.43
N SER A 297 21.73 14.29 -26.29
CA SER A 297 23.07 14.60 -25.76
C SER A 297 23.09 14.87 -24.25
N GLU A 298 21.93 14.82 -23.60
CA GLU A 298 21.87 15.11 -22.16
C GLU A 298 22.44 13.98 -21.31
N PHE A 299 23.19 14.31 -20.28
CA PHE A 299 23.83 13.38 -19.36
C PHE A 299 23.76 13.80 -17.89
N ASP A 300 23.22 15.01 -17.58
CA ASP A 300 23.09 15.48 -16.20
C ASP A 300 21.86 14.84 -15.53
N PRO A 301 22.06 13.93 -14.54
CA PRO A 301 20.95 13.23 -13.90
C PRO A 301 19.96 14.17 -13.19
N ARG A 302 20.40 15.33 -12.71
CA ARG A 302 19.53 16.29 -12.03
C ARG A 302 18.39 16.78 -12.92
N LYS A 303 18.61 16.89 -14.24
CA LYS A 303 17.61 17.39 -15.18
C LYS A 303 16.50 16.36 -15.44
N TYR A 304 16.85 15.12 -15.82
CA TYR A 304 15.84 14.13 -16.12
C TYR A 304 15.19 13.54 -14.85
N LEU A 305 15.90 13.46 -13.71
CA LEU A 305 15.32 13.04 -12.45
C LEU A 305 14.38 14.10 -11.85
N LEU A 306 14.64 15.39 -12.07
CA LEU A 306 13.69 16.44 -11.69
C LEU A 306 12.36 16.31 -12.43
N LEU A 307 12.39 16.08 -13.74
CA LEU A 307 11.16 15.84 -14.53
C LEU A 307 10.44 14.57 -14.13
N SER A 308 11.19 13.51 -13.84
CA SER A 308 10.65 12.28 -13.28
C SER A 308 9.92 12.53 -11.95
N LYS A 309 10.54 13.27 -11.04
CA LYS A 309 9.93 13.64 -9.76
C LYS A 309 8.63 14.43 -9.96
N ASP A 310 8.62 15.42 -10.85
CA ASP A 310 7.43 16.23 -11.11
C ASP A 310 6.31 15.42 -11.76
N ALA A 311 6.61 14.48 -12.64
CA ALA A 311 5.63 13.56 -13.22
C ALA A 311 5.02 12.65 -12.14
N MET A 312 5.83 12.07 -11.25
CA MET A 312 5.34 11.29 -10.11
C MET A 312 4.50 12.14 -9.15
N LYS A 313 4.91 13.39 -8.86
CA LYS A 313 4.15 14.31 -8.01
C LYS A 313 2.73 14.56 -8.56
N ASN A 314 2.58 14.67 -9.87
CA ASN A 314 1.26 14.82 -10.48
C ASN A 314 0.37 13.57 -10.26
N ILE A 315 0.92 12.37 -10.36
CA ILE A 315 0.20 11.13 -10.03
C ILE A 315 -0.20 11.12 -8.55
N VAL A 316 0.73 11.46 -7.65
CA VAL A 316 0.44 11.55 -6.21
C VAL A 316 -0.74 12.49 -5.95
N LYS A 317 -0.71 13.70 -6.50
CA LYS A 317 -1.79 14.69 -6.34
C LYS A 317 -3.13 14.15 -6.85
N ASN A 318 -3.14 13.53 -8.02
CA ASN A 318 -4.35 12.94 -8.58
C ASN A 318 -4.93 11.88 -7.63
N ARG A 319 -4.12 10.95 -7.11
CA ARG A 319 -4.58 9.90 -6.21
C ARG A 319 -5.07 10.45 -4.87
N LEU A 320 -4.38 11.44 -4.31
CA LEU A 320 -4.82 12.12 -3.08
C LEU A 320 -6.20 12.78 -3.23
N GLN A 321 -6.46 13.42 -4.39
CA GLN A 321 -7.76 14.03 -4.69
C GLN A 321 -8.83 12.98 -4.97
N GLU A 322 -8.54 12.00 -5.81
CA GLU A 322 -9.49 10.96 -6.24
C GLU A 322 -9.98 10.10 -5.08
N PHE A 323 -9.10 9.81 -4.10
CA PHE A 323 -9.43 9.01 -2.92
C PHE A 323 -9.99 9.85 -1.77
N GLY A 324 -10.03 11.18 -1.92
CA GLY A 324 -10.59 12.11 -0.95
C GLY A 324 -9.66 12.47 0.21
N ALA A 325 -8.36 12.14 0.13
CA ALA A 325 -7.39 12.40 1.20
C ALA A 325 -6.93 13.87 1.29
N ALA A 326 -7.14 14.66 0.25
CA ALA A 326 -6.81 16.08 0.22
C ALA A 326 -7.54 16.87 1.33
N GLU A 327 -6.90 17.93 1.86
CA GLU A 327 -7.43 18.84 2.88
C GLU A 327 -7.69 18.20 4.26
N HIS A 328 -7.00 17.09 4.57
CA HIS A 328 -7.15 16.41 5.86
C HIS A 328 -5.91 16.46 6.76
N ALA A 329 -4.71 16.79 6.26
CA ALA A 329 -3.49 16.78 7.09
C ALA A 329 -3.62 17.66 8.34
N SER A 330 -4.09 18.89 8.18
CA SER A 330 -4.23 19.85 9.28
C SER A 330 -5.35 19.51 10.28
N LYS A 331 -6.21 18.53 9.96
CA LYS A 331 -7.29 18.07 10.84
C LYS A 331 -6.88 16.91 11.75
N ILE A 332 -5.73 16.29 11.48
CA ILE A 332 -5.23 15.13 12.23
C ILE A 332 -4.39 15.59 13.40
N LYS A 333 -4.83 15.27 14.61
CA LYS A 333 -4.03 15.47 15.82
C LYS A 333 -3.07 14.28 15.97
N CYS A 334 -1.81 14.47 15.61
CA CYS A 334 -0.79 13.42 15.67
C CYS A 334 -0.50 12.98 17.11
N PHE A 335 -0.57 11.68 17.38
CA PHE A 335 -0.17 11.06 18.62
C PHE A 335 1.16 10.32 18.44
N PRO A 336 2.08 10.37 19.43
CA PRO A 336 3.29 9.55 19.41
C PRO A 336 2.95 8.05 19.61
N LEU A 337 3.81 7.17 19.13
CA LEU A 337 3.62 5.71 19.30
C LEU A 337 3.46 5.27 20.75
N SER A 338 4.08 5.96 21.72
CA SER A 338 3.89 5.67 23.14
C SER A 338 2.44 5.84 23.62
N VAL A 339 1.70 6.81 23.06
CA VAL A 339 0.26 6.96 23.32
C VAL A 339 -0.53 5.82 22.69
N MET A 340 -0.16 5.41 21.47
CA MET A 340 -0.80 4.27 20.81
C MET A 340 -0.54 2.96 21.58
N ALA A 341 0.68 2.74 22.06
CA ALA A 341 1.01 1.59 22.91
C ALA A 341 0.11 1.52 24.16
N SER A 342 -0.08 2.66 24.82
CA SER A 342 -0.96 2.73 26.00
C SER A 342 -2.42 2.41 25.65
N ARG A 343 -2.92 2.86 24.50
CA ARG A 343 -4.27 2.57 24.01
C ARG A 343 -4.47 1.09 23.65
N TYR A 344 -3.46 0.45 23.05
CA TYR A 344 -3.49 -0.99 22.81
C TYR A 344 -3.53 -1.77 24.14
N GLN A 345 -2.68 -1.39 25.11
CA GLN A 345 -2.62 -2.04 26.41
C GLN A 345 -3.90 -1.89 27.24
N SER A 346 -4.55 -0.72 27.16
CA SER A 346 -5.83 -0.48 27.86
C SER A 346 -7.02 -1.18 27.24
N GLY A 347 -6.87 -1.74 26.05
CA GLY A 347 -7.97 -2.30 25.27
C GLY A 347 -8.89 -1.26 24.62
N GLU A 348 -8.58 0.02 24.71
CA GLU A 348 -9.38 1.11 24.10
C GLU A 348 -9.56 0.89 22.58
N LEU A 349 -8.49 0.45 21.91
CA LEU A 349 -8.54 0.16 20.46
C LEU A 349 -9.21 -1.18 20.14
N ASN A 350 -9.22 -2.14 21.09
CA ASN A 350 -9.90 -3.41 20.91
C ASN A 350 -11.44 -3.26 20.90
N SER A 351 -11.98 -2.27 21.62
CA SER A 351 -13.41 -1.97 21.62
C SER A 351 -13.91 -1.44 20.28
N ILE A 352 -13.02 -0.92 19.46
CA ILE A 352 -13.33 -0.44 18.10
C ILE A 352 -13.31 -1.62 17.10
N ILE A 353 -12.58 -2.70 17.40
CA ILE A 353 -12.49 -3.92 16.57
C ILE A 353 -13.65 -4.91 16.87
N ASN A 354 -14.35 -4.76 17.97
CA ASN A 354 -15.52 -5.55 18.33
C ASN A 354 -16.80 -4.85 17.89
#